data_9012a5784a066d1150f56ddf8a9bba54
#
_entry.id   9012a5784a066d1150f56ddf8a9bba54
#
_cell.length_a   1.000
_cell.length_b   1.000
_cell.length_c   1.000
_cell.angle_alpha   90.00
_cell.angle_beta   90.00
_cell.angle_gamma   90.00
#
_symmetry.space_group_name_H-M   'P 1'
#
loop_
_entity.id
_entity.type
_entity.pdbx_description
1 polymer ?
#
loop_
_entity_poly.entity_id
_entity_poly.type
_entity_poly.pdbx_seq_one_letter_code
_entity_poly.pdbx_strand_id
1 'polypeptide(L)'
;MVKRLSEVAFLTGQPLGYYGSWSLFALSHHYLVWIAAKRAYPMSQTLFIDYSFLGDDILITDAKVAEQYSSLLDKLRVTISVAKSIISENGTIEFVNRFWTKDMQIDLSPISLRALTACRMTVGLCQLSARYSISISMLQRLGGAGFRVRSRLHSTQSKRWERLKATAQKPH
;
A
#
# COMPACT_ATOMS: atom_id res chain seq x y z
N MET A 1 -13.71 -19.18 43.19
CA MET A 1 -12.49 -18.59 42.59
C MET A 1 -12.73 -17.10 42.42
N VAL A 2 -12.14 -16.24 43.26
CA VAL A 2 -12.35 -14.80 43.22
C VAL A 2 -11.49 -14.25 42.10
N LYS A 3 -12.10 -13.70 41.01
CA LYS A 3 -11.37 -12.97 39.99
C LYS A 3 -10.78 -11.71 40.65
N ARG A 4 -9.45 -11.60 40.69
CA ARG A 4 -8.80 -10.34 41.05
C ARG A 4 -9.19 -9.28 40.00
N LEU A 5 -9.91 -8.29 40.41
CA LEU A 5 -10.10 -7.07 39.65
C LEU A 5 -8.82 -6.23 39.79
N SER A 6 -8.17 -5.93 38.68
CA SER A 6 -7.05 -4.99 38.63
C SER A 6 -7.51 -3.73 37.91
N GLU A 7 -7.24 -2.59 38.51
CA GLU A 7 -7.45 -1.30 37.89
C GLU A 7 -6.18 -0.91 37.12
N VAL A 8 -6.35 -0.55 35.85
CA VAL A 8 -5.24 -0.15 34.96
C VAL A 8 -5.50 1.30 34.52
N ALA A 9 -4.54 2.16 34.79
CA ALA A 9 -4.57 3.54 34.34
C ALA A 9 -3.50 3.79 33.27
N PHE A 10 -3.87 4.50 32.20
CA PHE A 10 -2.94 4.98 31.19
C PHE A 10 -2.37 6.31 31.64
N LEU A 11 -1.05 6.38 31.83
CA LEU A 11 -0.38 7.61 32.22
C LEU A 11 -0.03 8.50 31.03
N THR A 12 0.12 7.90 29.84
CA THR A 12 0.39 8.59 28.58
C THR A 12 -0.33 7.90 27.44
N GLY A 13 -0.66 8.67 26.38
CA GLY A 13 -1.33 8.15 25.19
C GLY A 13 -2.79 7.81 25.43
N GLN A 14 -3.35 6.98 24.57
CA GLN A 14 -4.72 6.51 24.64
C GLN A 14 -4.79 4.98 24.54
N PRO A 15 -5.79 4.34 25.18
CA PRO A 15 -5.94 2.89 25.07
C PRO A 15 -6.30 2.48 23.65
N LEU A 16 -5.59 1.48 23.12
CA LEU A 16 -5.94 0.86 21.85
C LEU A 16 -7.28 0.09 21.99
N GLY A 17 -8.12 0.19 20.96
CA GLY A 17 -9.43 -0.46 20.94
C GLY A 17 -10.62 0.36 21.38
N TYR A 18 -10.43 1.58 21.86
CA TYR A 18 -11.54 2.52 22.02
C TYR A 18 -12.07 2.96 20.65
N TYR A 19 -13.41 3.13 20.54
CA TYR A 19 -14.04 3.52 19.27
C TYR A 19 -13.49 4.82 18.67
N GLY A 20 -13.10 5.78 19.50
CA GLY A 20 -12.52 7.06 19.07
C GLY A 20 -11.01 7.04 18.81
N SER A 21 -10.29 5.97 19.17
CA SER A 21 -8.82 5.95 19.13
C SER A 21 -8.26 6.22 17.75
N TRP A 22 -8.76 5.52 16.73
CA TRP A 22 -8.29 5.69 15.36
C TRP A 22 -8.62 7.07 14.79
N SER A 23 -9.81 7.58 15.09
CA SER A 23 -10.22 8.91 14.63
C SER A 23 -9.37 10.02 15.26
N LEU A 24 -9.08 9.91 16.54
CA LEU A 24 -8.21 10.87 17.23
C LEU A 24 -6.76 10.77 16.76
N PHE A 25 -6.27 9.56 16.54
CA PHE A 25 -4.95 9.32 16.00
C PHE A 25 -4.81 9.93 14.60
N ALA A 26 -5.78 9.67 13.73
CA ALA A 26 -5.85 10.24 12.40
C ALA A 26 -5.85 11.78 12.44
N LEU A 27 -6.71 12.38 13.26
CA LEU A 27 -6.79 13.83 13.42
C LEU A 27 -5.46 14.42 13.94
N SER A 28 -4.79 13.73 14.86
CA SER A 28 -3.48 14.14 15.38
C SER A 28 -2.42 14.17 14.29
N HIS A 29 -2.38 13.18 13.41
CA HIS A 29 -1.47 13.15 12.27
C HIS A 29 -1.73 14.28 11.28
N HIS A 30 -3.00 14.52 10.91
CA HIS A 30 -3.36 15.67 10.07
C HIS A 30 -2.86 16.97 10.68
N TYR A 31 -3.11 17.18 11.96
CA TYR A 31 -2.73 18.39 12.66
C TYR A 31 -1.21 18.59 12.68
N LEU A 32 -0.44 17.53 12.95
CA LEU A 32 1.03 17.58 12.94
C LEU A 32 1.58 17.90 11.56
N VAL A 33 1.03 17.32 10.49
CA VAL A 33 1.45 17.63 9.11
C VAL A 33 1.16 19.08 8.77
N TRP A 34 0.01 19.62 9.15
CA TRP A 34 -0.34 21.03 8.90
C TRP A 34 0.57 21.99 9.67
N ILE A 35 0.91 21.67 10.91
CA ILE A 35 1.91 22.47 11.68
C ILE A 35 3.28 22.39 10.98
N ALA A 36 3.70 21.21 10.54
CA ALA A 36 4.96 21.03 9.81
C ALA A 36 4.98 21.86 8.53
N ALA A 37 3.91 21.80 7.74
CA ALA A 37 3.75 22.58 6.52
C ALA A 37 3.78 24.09 6.80
N LYS A 38 3.10 24.55 7.86
CA LYS A 38 3.11 25.96 8.24
C LYS A 38 4.49 26.43 8.73
N ARG A 39 5.30 25.54 9.33
CA ARG A 39 6.69 25.83 9.68
C ARG A 39 7.60 25.87 8.46
N ALA A 40 7.41 24.94 7.51
CA ALA A 40 8.16 24.91 6.27
C ALA A 40 7.86 26.11 5.37
N TYR A 41 6.58 26.54 5.36
CA TYR A 41 6.08 27.61 4.49
C TYR A 41 5.19 28.62 5.27
N PRO A 42 5.79 29.49 6.10
CA PRO A 42 5.04 30.40 7.00
C PRO A 42 4.08 31.34 6.25
N MET A 43 4.46 31.73 5.03
CA MET A 43 3.67 32.69 4.22
C MET A 43 2.58 32.01 3.39
N SER A 44 2.53 30.68 3.33
CA SER A 44 1.48 29.97 2.60
C SER A 44 0.13 30.14 3.29
N GLN A 45 -0.87 30.52 2.50
CA GLN A 45 -2.26 30.64 2.93
C GLN A 45 -3.08 29.38 2.56
N THR A 46 -2.50 28.51 1.70
CA THR A 46 -3.16 27.29 1.27
C THR A 46 -2.89 26.14 2.24
N LEU A 47 -3.88 25.28 2.41
CA LEU A 47 -3.73 24.05 3.17
C LEU A 47 -2.80 23.09 2.42
N PHE A 48 -1.83 22.50 3.11
CA PHE A 48 -0.97 21.46 2.53
C PHE A 48 -1.76 20.15 2.45
N ILE A 49 -1.84 19.59 1.24
CA ILE A 49 -2.59 18.37 0.93
C ILE A 49 -1.74 17.25 0.33
N ASP A 50 -0.46 17.52 0.04
CA ASP A 50 0.44 16.58 -0.65
C ASP A 50 1.03 15.55 0.31
N TYR A 51 0.15 14.84 1.01
CA TYR A 51 0.49 13.74 1.91
C TYR A 51 -0.64 12.72 1.98
N SER A 52 -0.31 11.51 2.40
CA SER A 52 -1.27 10.46 2.70
C SER A 52 -0.87 9.75 3.98
N PHE A 53 -1.86 9.25 4.74
CA PHE A 53 -1.54 8.37 5.86
C PHE A 53 -2.62 7.29 6.02
N LEU A 54 -2.19 6.14 6.53
CA LEU A 54 -3.07 5.04 6.89
C LEU A 54 -2.51 4.34 8.13
N GLY A 55 -3.23 4.44 9.25
CA GLY A 55 -2.73 3.94 10.52
C GLY A 55 -1.47 4.68 10.94
N ASP A 56 -0.37 3.96 11.12
CA ASP A 56 0.96 4.46 11.46
C ASP A 56 1.85 4.79 10.25
N ASP A 57 1.42 4.39 9.04
CA ASP A 57 2.13 4.71 7.81
C ASP A 57 1.79 6.13 7.33
N ILE A 58 2.80 6.95 7.09
CA ILE A 58 2.65 8.29 6.53
C ILE A 58 3.57 8.48 5.33
N LEU A 59 3.03 9.11 4.29
CA LEU A 59 3.75 9.55 3.10
C LEU A 59 3.63 11.06 3.00
N ILE A 60 4.76 11.77 2.92
CA ILE A 60 4.82 13.22 2.69
C ILE A 60 5.67 13.44 1.45
N THR A 61 5.14 14.12 0.43
CA THR A 61 5.83 14.30 -0.86
C THR A 61 6.77 15.51 -0.89
N ASP A 62 6.65 16.41 0.08
CA ASP A 62 7.52 17.57 0.21
C ASP A 62 8.61 17.35 1.27
N ALA A 63 9.88 17.46 0.85
CA ALA A 63 11.02 17.17 1.72
C ALA A 63 11.12 18.16 2.91
N LYS A 64 10.81 19.45 2.72
CA LYS A 64 10.87 20.45 3.80
C LYS A 64 9.78 20.20 4.83
N VAL A 65 8.58 19.82 4.38
CA VAL A 65 7.49 19.46 5.28
C VAL A 65 7.82 18.18 6.05
N ALA A 66 8.39 17.18 5.38
CA ALA A 66 8.80 15.93 6.00
C ALA A 66 9.87 16.14 7.08
N GLU A 67 10.86 17.03 6.85
CA GLU A 67 11.88 17.41 7.83
C GLU A 67 11.25 18.08 9.06
N GLN A 68 10.35 19.05 8.85
CA GLN A 68 9.64 19.71 9.94
C GLN A 68 8.74 18.74 10.71
N TYR A 69 8.11 17.79 10.02
CA TYR A 69 7.30 16.75 10.65
C TYR A 69 8.16 15.83 11.54
N SER A 70 9.31 15.35 11.04
CA SER A 70 10.25 14.57 11.82
C SER A 70 10.73 15.34 13.08
N SER A 71 11.09 16.61 12.95
CA SER A 71 11.47 17.46 14.07
C SER A 71 10.36 17.63 15.10
N LEU A 72 9.10 17.66 14.67
CA LEU A 72 7.95 17.70 15.58
C LEU A 72 7.81 16.40 16.37
N LEU A 73 7.93 15.26 15.70
CA LEU A 73 7.86 13.95 16.35
C LEU A 73 8.97 13.79 17.40
N ASP A 74 10.20 14.23 17.10
CA ASP A 74 11.32 14.20 18.04
C ASP A 74 11.01 15.03 19.30
N LYS A 75 10.43 16.24 19.14
CA LYS A 75 10.00 17.08 20.26
C LYS A 75 8.89 16.44 21.10
N LEU A 76 8.04 15.66 20.47
CA LEU A 76 6.99 14.89 21.14
C LEU A 76 7.49 13.57 21.73
N ARG A 77 8.79 13.26 21.56
CA ARG A 77 9.42 12.00 21.98
C ARG A 77 8.77 10.77 21.35
N VAL A 78 8.29 10.92 20.12
CA VAL A 78 7.75 9.81 19.32
C VAL A 78 8.89 9.22 18.49
N THR A 79 9.17 7.95 18.69
CA THR A 79 10.23 7.24 17.97
C THR A 79 9.78 6.86 16.57
N ILE A 80 10.53 7.29 15.55
CA ILE A 80 10.34 6.87 14.16
C ILE A 80 11.20 5.64 13.90
N SER A 81 10.64 4.61 13.27
CA SER A 81 11.40 3.44 12.83
C SER A 81 12.18 3.76 11.56
N VAL A 82 13.44 4.18 11.70
CA VAL A 82 14.32 4.50 10.55
C VAL A 82 14.47 3.30 9.61
N ALA A 83 14.50 2.08 10.14
CA ALA A 83 14.62 0.86 9.34
C ALA A 83 13.41 0.60 8.43
N LYS A 84 12.26 1.20 8.74
CA LYS A 84 11.03 1.10 7.93
C LYS A 84 10.74 2.37 7.13
N SER A 85 11.53 3.43 7.33
CA SER A 85 11.31 4.71 6.67
C SER A 85 12.12 4.77 5.38
N ILE A 86 11.50 5.19 4.29
CA ILE A 86 12.12 5.38 3.00
C ILE A 86 12.17 6.88 2.69
N ILE A 87 13.39 7.38 2.46
CA ILE A 87 13.61 8.72 1.92
C ILE A 87 14.10 8.54 0.48
N SER A 88 13.37 9.07 -0.48
CA SER A 88 13.63 8.84 -1.90
C SER A 88 13.79 10.16 -2.66
N GLU A 89 14.90 10.30 -3.37
CA GLU A 89 15.15 11.43 -4.26
C GLU A 89 14.54 11.21 -5.65
N ASN A 90 14.35 9.96 -6.06
CA ASN A 90 13.81 9.58 -7.37
C ASN A 90 12.29 9.35 -7.37
N GLY A 91 11.59 9.66 -6.27
CA GLY A 91 10.15 9.49 -6.16
C GLY A 91 9.68 8.03 -6.02
N THR A 92 10.57 7.12 -5.64
CA THR A 92 10.17 5.77 -5.21
C THR A 92 9.52 5.87 -3.84
N ILE A 93 8.36 5.27 -3.67
CA ILE A 93 7.62 5.30 -2.42
C ILE A 93 7.20 3.90 -2.01
N GLU A 94 7.13 3.67 -0.71
CA GLU A 94 6.39 2.58 -0.10
C GLU A 94 5.24 3.17 0.71
N PHE A 95 4.03 2.70 0.45
CA PHE A 95 2.86 3.07 1.23
C PHE A 95 1.89 1.89 1.30
N VAL A 96 1.53 1.48 2.50
CA VAL A 96 0.60 0.36 2.72
C VAL A 96 1.07 -0.94 2.08
N ASN A 97 2.36 -1.29 2.24
CA ASN A 97 3.01 -2.45 1.60
C ASN A 97 2.95 -2.44 0.07
N ARG A 98 2.81 -1.28 -0.56
CA ARG A 98 2.90 -1.11 -2.00
C ARG A 98 4.08 -0.24 -2.34
N PHE A 99 4.85 -0.66 -3.36
CA PHE A 99 6.05 0.01 -3.83
C PHE A 99 5.78 0.61 -5.22
N TRP A 100 5.94 1.92 -5.34
CA TRP A 100 5.72 2.65 -6.58
C TRP A 100 6.98 3.39 -6.99
N THR A 101 7.23 3.47 -8.30
CA THR A 101 8.26 4.32 -8.86
C THR A 101 7.62 5.40 -9.73
N LYS A 102 8.01 6.66 -9.54
CA LYS A 102 7.44 7.80 -10.26
C LYS A 102 7.70 7.72 -11.77
N ASP A 103 8.95 7.44 -12.15
CA ASP A 103 9.38 7.53 -13.56
C ASP A 103 8.79 6.42 -14.43
N MET A 104 8.51 5.26 -13.86
CA MET A 104 8.04 4.11 -14.60
C MET A 104 6.54 3.84 -14.41
N GLN A 105 5.88 4.52 -13.49
CA GLN A 105 4.49 4.25 -13.07
C GLN A 105 4.23 2.75 -12.80
N ILE A 106 5.28 2.07 -12.32
CA ILE A 106 5.25 0.63 -12.08
C ILE A 106 5.04 0.38 -10.60
N ASP A 107 4.09 -0.48 -10.31
CA ASP A 107 3.92 -1.07 -8.98
C ASP A 107 4.89 -2.23 -8.81
N LEU A 108 5.93 -2.05 -8.00
CA LEU A 108 6.94 -3.06 -7.66
C LEU A 108 6.53 -3.90 -6.45
N SER A 109 5.28 -3.80 -6.01
CA SER A 109 4.80 -4.54 -4.84
C SER A 109 4.98 -6.05 -5.04
N PRO A 110 5.42 -6.79 -4.01
CA PRO A 110 5.63 -8.22 -4.12
C PRO A 110 4.31 -8.94 -4.39
N ILE A 111 4.35 -9.89 -5.33
CA ILE A 111 3.20 -10.74 -5.62
C ILE A 111 3.02 -11.72 -4.46
N SER A 112 1.81 -11.76 -3.91
CA SER A 112 1.44 -12.67 -2.83
C SER A 112 1.66 -14.13 -3.21
N LEU A 113 2.35 -14.91 -2.36
CA LEU A 113 2.53 -16.36 -2.56
C LEU A 113 1.19 -17.09 -2.73
N ARG A 114 0.15 -16.66 -2.01
CA ARG A 114 -1.21 -17.20 -2.16
C ARG A 114 -1.75 -16.97 -3.58
N ALA A 115 -1.50 -15.80 -4.16
CA ALA A 115 -1.89 -15.50 -5.53
C ALA A 115 -1.13 -16.36 -6.54
N LEU A 116 0.18 -16.57 -6.31
CA LEU A 116 1.01 -17.44 -7.15
C LEU A 116 0.58 -18.91 -7.09
N THR A 117 0.28 -19.44 -5.91
CA THR A 117 -0.21 -20.82 -5.77
C THR A 117 -1.59 -21.00 -6.40
N ALA A 118 -2.47 -20.00 -6.34
CA ALA A 118 -3.78 -20.02 -6.99
C ALA A 118 -3.70 -20.03 -8.53
N CYS A 119 -2.56 -19.60 -9.13
CA CYS A 119 -2.37 -19.59 -10.58
C CYS A 119 -2.41 -20.98 -11.24
N ARG A 120 -2.39 -22.04 -10.46
CA ARG A 120 -2.64 -23.40 -10.98
C ARG A 120 -4.05 -23.58 -11.51
N MET A 121 -5.01 -22.77 -11.03
CA MET A 121 -6.39 -22.75 -11.47
C MET A 121 -6.68 -21.54 -12.33
N THR A 122 -7.63 -21.67 -13.26
CA THR A 122 -8.04 -20.59 -14.19
C THR A 122 -8.57 -19.36 -13.43
N VAL A 123 -9.33 -19.59 -12.37
CA VAL A 123 -9.86 -18.51 -11.51
C VAL A 123 -8.74 -17.70 -10.86
N GLY A 124 -7.71 -18.39 -10.34
CA GLY A 124 -6.55 -17.73 -9.76
C GLY A 124 -5.74 -16.90 -10.77
N LEU A 125 -5.63 -17.37 -12.01
CA LEU A 125 -5.01 -16.60 -13.09
C LEU A 125 -5.81 -15.33 -13.41
N CYS A 126 -7.15 -15.41 -13.46
CA CYS A 126 -8.00 -14.24 -13.66
C CYS A 126 -7.88 -13.23 -12.51
N GLN A 127 -7.88 -13.70 -11.27
CA GLN A 127 -7.69 -12.85 -10.09
C GLN A 127 -6.31 -12.16 -10.10
N LEU A 128 -5.27 -12.87 -10.51
CA LEU A 128 -3.92 -12.31 -10.64
C LEU A 128 -3.90 -11.22 -11.71
N SER A 129 -4.53 -11.47 -12.88
CA SER A 129 -4.66 -10.48 -13.95
C SER A 129 -5.35 -9.20 -13.48
N ALA A 130 -6.50 -9.36 -12.85
CA ALA A 130 -7.29 -8.22 -12.36
C ALA A 130 -6.52 -7.38 -11.32
N ARG A 131 -5.77 -8.06 -10.43
CA ARG A 131 -5.05 -7.37 -9.34
C ARG A 131 -3.75 -6.69 -9.80
N TYR A 132 -3.03 -7.28 -10.75
CA TYR A 132 -1.68 -6.85 -11.16
C TYR A 132 -1.62 -6.40 -12.62
N SER A 133 -2.75 -6.21 -13.28
CA SER A 133 -2.85 -5.78 -14.68
C SER A 133 -2.00 -6.61 -15.65
N ILE A 134 -1.93 -7.92 -15.42
CA ILE A 134 -1.08 -8.83 -16.17
C ILE A 134 -1.73 -9.16 -17.52
N SER A 135 -0.97 -9.05 -18.60
CA SER A 135 -1.42 -9.37 -19.95
C SER A 135 -1.81 -10.85 -20.12
N ILE A 136 -2.76 -11.13 -21.01
CA ILE A 136 -3.20 -12.51 -21.31
C ILE A 136 -2.01 -13.40 -21.72
N SER A 137 -1.05 -12.86 -22.48
CA SER A 137 0.12 -13.61 -22.90
C SER A 137 1.02 -14.04 -21.73
N MET A 138 1.14 -13.18 -20.73
CA MET A 138 1.87 -13.48 -19.50
C MET A 138 1.10 -14.49 -18.64
N LEU A 139 -0.24 -14.36 -18.56
CA LEU A 139 -1.09 -15.33 -17.85
C LEU A 139 -0.99 -16.73 -18.45
N GLN A 140 -0.93 -16.82 -19.77
CA GLN A 140 -0.71 -18.11 -20.45
C GLN A 140 0.61 -18.73 -20.06
N ARG A 141 1.69 -17.93 -19.98
CA ARG A 141 3.01 -18.43 -19.52
C ARG A 141 2.95 -18.91 -18.08
N LEU A 142 2.37 -18.12 -17.17
CA LEU A 142 2.19 -18.49 -15.77
C LEU A 142 1.32 -19.74 -15.61
N GLY A 143 0.32 -19.93 -16.48
CA GLY A 143 -0.52 -21.13 -16.55
C GLY A 143 0.14 -22.34 -17.19
N GLY A 144 1.43 -22.27 -17.51
CA GLY A 144 2.20 -23.39 -18.08
C GLY A 144 2.11 -23.54 -19.61
N ALA A 145 1.58 -22.53 -20.32
CA ALA A 145 1.56 -22.50 -21.78
C ALA A 145 2.93 -22.02 -22.32
N GLY A 146 3.86 -22.93 -22.52
CA GLY A 146 5.12 -22.64 -23.16
C GLY A 146 4.96 -22.23 -24.64
N PHE A 147 6.06 -21.80 -25.28
CA PHE A 147 6.05 -21.28 -26.67
C PHE A 147 5.41 -22.24 -27.68
N ARG A 148 5.68 -23.54 -27.56
CA ARG A 148 5.11 -24.58 -28.46
C ARG A 148 3.58 -24.73 -28.28
N VAL A 149 3.07 -24.55 -27.06
CA VAL A 149 1.63 -24.60 -26.78
C VAL A 149 0.97 -23.34 -27.32
N ARG A 150 1.62 -22.17 -27.23
CA ARG A 150 1.12 -20.90 -27.75
C ARG A 150 0.96 -20.89 -29.27
N SER A 151 1.91 -21.47 -30.01
CA SER A 151 1.80 -21.57 -31.47
C SER A 151 0.64 -22.48 -31.90
N ARG A 152 0.32 -23.54 -31.15
CA ARG A 152 -0.83 -24.41 -31.39
C ARG A 152 -2.17 -23.84 -30.91
N LEU A 153 -2.17 -22.93 -29.93
CA LEU A 153 -3.38 -22.28 -29.41
C LEU A 153 -4.00 -21.28 -30.41
N HIS A 154 -3.28 -20.91 -31.49
CA HIS A 154 -3.88 -20.14 -32.57
C HIS A 154 -4.78 -20.98 -33.47
N SER A 155 -4.63 -22.30 -33.50
CA SER A 155 -5.43 -23.19 -34.37
C SER A 155 -6.56 -23.92 -33.63
N THR A 156 -6.37 -24.29 -32.35
CA THR A 156 -7.43 -24.96 -31.54
C THR A 156 -7.23 -24.61 -30.08
N GLN A 157 -8.09 -23.76 -29.55
CA GLN A 157 -8.01 -23.36 -28.15
C GLN A 157 -8.60 -24.45 -27.25
N SER A 158 -7.83 -24.84 -26.20
CA SER A 158 -8.39 -25.69 -25.17
C SER A 158 -9.51 -24.90 -24.42
N LYS A 159 -10.57 -25.59 -23.99
CA LYS A 159 -11.69 -24.99 -23.21
C LYS A 159 -11.23 -24.15 -22.00
N ARG A 160 -10.04 -24.49 -21.44
CA ARG A 160 -9.44 -23.73 -20.34
C ARG A 160 -9.03 -22.32 -20.76
N TRP A 161 -8.40 -22.18 -21.93
CA TRP A 161 -7.94 -20.89 -22.43
C TRP A 161 -9.04 -20.01 -22.98
N GLU A 162 -10.09 -20.63 -23.56
CA GLU A 162 -11.28 -19.90 -23.96
C GLU A 162 -12.00 -19.29 -22.77
N ARG A 163 -12.13 -20.05 -21.65
CA ARG A 163 -12.70 -19.55 -20.41
C ARG A 163 -11.85 -18.41 -19.84
N LEU A 164 -10.52 -18.52 -19.85
CA LEU A 164 -9.63 -17.48 -19.38
C LEU A 164 -9.81 -16.18 -20.18
N LYS A 165 -9.87 -16.27 -21.51
CA LYS A 165 -10.12 -15.11 -22.38
C LYS A 165 -11.46 -14.47 -22.09
N ALA A 166 -12.52 -15.25 -22.02
CA ALA A 166 -13.87 -14.77 -21.77
C ALA A 166 -14.00 -14.07 -20.41
N THR A 167 -13.27 -14.53 -19.39
CA THR A 167 -13.30 -13.92 -18.06
C THR A 167 -12.43 -12.67 -17.99
N ALA A 168 -11.28 -12.66 -18.68
CA ALA A 168 -10.38 -11.51 -18.70
C ALA A 168 -10.86 -10.33 -19.58
N GLN A 169 -11.81 -10.60 -20.50
CA GLN A 169 -12.40 -9.60 -21.40
C GLN A 169 -13.70 -8.98 -20.87
N LYS A 170 -14.24 -9.42 -19.74
CA LYS A 170 -15.39 -8.76 -19.13
C LYS A 170 -14.97 -7.39 -18.59
N PRO A 171 -15.54 -6.28 -19.09
CA PRO A 171 -15.32 -4.97 -18.48
C PRO A 171 -15.89 -4.98 -17.05
N HIS A 172 -15.14 -4.43 -16.14
CA HIS A 172 -15.58 -4.14 -14.76
C HIS A 172 -16.46 -2.92 -14.75
#